data_37317dd89f7e8034d5b12f85cafb1aa3
#
_entry.id   37317dd89f7e8034d5b12f85cafb1aa3
#
_cell.length_a   1.000
_cell.length_b   1.000
_cell.length_c   1.000
_cell.angle_alpha   90.00
_cell.angle_beta   90.00
_cell.angle_gamma   90.00
#
_symmetry.space_group_name_H-M   'P 1'
#
loop_
_entity.id
_entity.type
_entity.pdbx_description
1 polymer ?
#
loop_
_entity_poly.entity_id
_entity_poly.type
_entity_poly.pdbx_seq_one_letter_code
_entity_poly.pdbx_strand_id
1 'polypeptide(L)' 'MTKDNEPRTDTLAETDNYLVWKAEEPDGETTYHLELNNVTVHFFLEEWEEFLQLVRNLP' A
#
# COMPACT_ATOMS: atom_id res chain seq x y z
N MET A 1 25.48 4.86 -10.43
CA MET A 1 25.10 4.92 -9.93
C MET A 1 23.97 4.62 -9.51
N THR A 2 23.58 4.34 -9.05
CA THR A 2 22.50 3.94 -8.76
C THR A 2 21.85 4.56 -7.79
N LYS A 3 20.91 4.67 -7.74
CA LYS A 3 20.26 5.26 -7.03
C LYS A 3 19.56 4.60 -6.14
N ASP A 4 19.77 4.27 -5.25
CA ASP A 4 19.19 3.52 -4.31
C ASP A 4 18.35 4.23 -3.37
N ASN A 5 18.13 5.50 -3.58
CA ASN A 5 17.29 6.28 -2.69
C ASN A 5 15.86 6.25 -3.08
N GLU A 6 15.52 5.59 -4.17
CA GLU A 6 14.14 5.59 -4.63
C GLU A 6 13.39 4.45 -3.99
N PRO A 7 12.16 4.66 -3.55
CA PRO A 7 11.38 3.57 -3.02
C PRO A 7 11.03 2.58 -4.12
N ARG A 8 10.90 1.33 -3.73
CA ARG A 8 10.43 0.31 -4.64
C ARG A 8 8.94 0.18 -4.48
N THR A 9 8.22 0.13 -5.57
CA THR A 9 6.77 0.04 -5.52
C THR A 9 6.30 -1.22 -6.23
N ASP A 10 5.27 -1.84 -5.67
CA ASP A 10 4.65 -3.02 -6.26
C ASP A 10 3.15 -2.88 -6.20
N THR A 11 2.49 -3.14 -7.32
CA THR A 11 1.04 -3.18 -7.35
C THR A 11 0.59 -4.52 -6.78
N LEU A 12 -0.27 -4.47 -5.77
CA LEU A 12 -0.75 -5.67 -5.11
C LEU A 12 -2.08 -6.12 -5.67
N ALA A 13 -2.97 -5.21 -5.99
CA ALA A 13 -4.29 -5.56 -6.52
C ALA A 13 -4.85 -4.35 -7.24
N GLU A 14 -5.71 -4.62 -8.20
CA GLU A 14 -6.20 -3.53 -9.03
C GLU A 14 -7.53 -3.93 -9.64
N THR A 15 -8.46 -2.99 -9.64
CA THR A 15 -9.71 -3.13 -10.36
C THR A 15 -9.82 -1.95 -11.31
N ASP A 16 -10.97 -1.80 -11.95
CA ASP A 16 -11.14 -0.71 -12.91
C ASP A 16 -10.96 0.65 -12.26
N ASN A 17 -11.34 0.78 -10.99
CA ASN A 17 -11.34 2.08 -10.35
C ASN A 17 -10.48 2.15 -9.09
N TYR A 18 -10.03 1.03 -8.59
CA TYR A 18 -9.32 0.98 -7.31
C TYR A 18 -7.98 0.31 -7.49
N LEU A 19 -7.02 0.70 -6.66
CA LEU A 19 -5.66 0.21 -6.79
C LEU A 19 -5.05 0.13 -5.40
N VAL A 20 -4.36 -0.98 -5.13
CA VAL A 20 -3.57 -1.12 -3.91
C VAL A 20 -2.13 -1.38 -4.32
N TRP A 21 -1.21 -0.62 -3.76
CA TRP A 21 0.19 -0.82 -4.03
C TRP A 21 0.99 -0.58 -2.75
N LYS A 22 2.19 -1.11 -2.72
CA LYS A 22 3.05 -0.90 -1.57
C LYS A 22 4.35 -0.25 -2.02
N ALA A 23 4.98 0.45 -1.11
CA ALA A 23 6.27 1.06 -1.34
C ALA A 23 7.23 0.62 -0.26
N GLU A 24 8.43 0.23 -0.66
CA GLU A 24 9.50 -0.09 0.28
C GLU A 24 10.49 1.06 0.24
N GLU A 25 10.60 1.75 1.36
CA GLU A 25 11.44 2.93 1.45
C GLU A 25 12.89 2.54 1.64
N PRO A 26 13.83 3.41 1.28
CA PRO A 26 15.23 3.08 1.45
C PRO A 26 15.63 2.81 2.90
N ASP A 27 14.89 3.35 3.85
CA ASP A 27 15.20 3.13 5.26
C ASP A 27 14.61 1.84 5.79
N GLY A 28 13.99 1.03 4.93
CA GLY A 28 13.45 -0.25 5.34
C GLY A 28 12.00 -0.23 5.72
N GLU A 29 11.36 0.91 5.72
CA GLU A 29 9.95 0.98 6.04
C GLU A 29 9.09 0.60 4.84
N THR A 30 7.98 -0.08 5.12
CA THR A 30 7.02 -0.43 4.09
C THR A 30 5.74 0.32 4.34
N THR A 31 5.20 0.94 3.29
CA THR A 31 3.93 1.62 3.36
C THR A 31 2.99 1.04 2.32
N TYR A 32 1.70 1.11 2.61
CA TYR A 32 0.68 0.60 1.72
C TYR A 32 -0.24 1.73 1.33
N HIS A 33 -0.69 1.73 0.09
CA HIS A 33 -1.47 2.82 -0.46
C HIS A 33 -2.69 2.25 -1.14
N LEU A 34 -3.85 2.71 -0.69
CA LEU A 34 -5.13 2.29 -1.26
C LEU A 34 -5.73 3.48 -1.99
N GLU A 35 -5.76 3.40 -3.32
CA GLU A 35 -6.28 4.48 -4.14
C GLU A 35 -7.70 4.15 -4.53
N LEU A 36 -8.61 4.96 -4.07
CA LEU A 36 -10.00 4.89 -4.47
C LEU A 36 -10.25 6.03 -5.46
N ASN A 37 -11.47 6.18 -5.91
CA ASN A 37 -11.70 7.14 -6.99
C ASN A 37 -11.10 8.51 -6.74
N ASN A 38 -11.38 9.07 -5.59
CA ASN A 38 -10.97 10.45 -5.34
C ASN A 38 -10.28 10.60 -4.01
N VAL A 39 -9.77 9.51 -3.45
CA VAL A 39 -9.07 9.57 -2.18
C VAL A 39 -8.03 8.47 -2.16
N THR A 40 -6.89 8.75 -1.53
CA THR A 40 -5.86 7.75 -1.31
C THR A 40 -5.63 7.63 0.18
N VAL A 41 -5.64 6.41 0.67
CA VAL A 41 -5.41 6.13 2.09
C VAL A 41 -4.05 5.48 2.22
N HIS A 42 -3.28 5.93 3.20
CA HIS A 42 -1.92 5.44 3.42
C HIS A 42 -1.87 4.68 4.73
N PHE A 43 -1.17 3.56 4.73
CA PHE A 43 -1.06 2.71 5.91
C PHE A 43 0.40 2.37 6.14
N PHE A 44 0.79 2.31 7.42
CA PHE A 44 2.00 1.58 7.79
C PHE A 44 1.64 0.10 7.91
N LEU A 45 2.67 -0.73 8.06
CA LEU A 45 2.45 -2.18 8.02
C LEU A 45 1.41 -2.64 9.04
N GLU A 46 1.51 -2.18 10.27
CA GLU A 46 0.57 -2.63 11.30
C GLU A 46 -0.83 -2.16 11.01
N GLU A 47 -0.96 -0.94 10.50
CA GLU A 47 -2.26 -0.42 10.15
C GLU A 47 -2.86 -1.19 8.98
N TRP A 48 -2.01 -1.56 8.04
CA TRP A 48 -2.46 -2.34 6.89
C TRP A 48 -2.97 -3.71 7.32
N GLU A 49 -2.26 -4.34 8.24
CA GLU A 49 -2.67 -5.64 8.71
C GLU A 49 -4.00 -5.57 9.44
N GLU A 50 -4.21 -4.52 10.21
CA GLU A 50 -5.48 -4.34 10.88
C GLU A 50 -6.60 -4.08 9.89
N PHE A 51 -6.32 -3.31 8.84
CA PHE A 51 -7.31 -3.06 7.81
C PHE A 51 -7.72 -4.37 7.12
N LEU A 52 -6.76 -5.21 6.81
CA LEU A 52 -7.09 -6.51 6.20
C LEU A 52 -7.92 -7.36 7.13
N GLN A 53 -7.64 -7.29 8.41
CA GLN A 53 -8.42 -8.04 9.38
C GLN A 53 -9.86 -7.55 9.39
N LEU A 54 -10.04 -6.26 9.32
CA LEU A 54 -11.37 -5.68 9.23
C LEU A 54 -12.10 -6.18 7.99
N VAL A 55 -11.43 -6.18 6.86
CA VAL A 55 -12.04 -6.60 5.60
C VAL A 55 -12.44 -8.08 5.67
N ARG A 56 -11.60 -8.89 6.29
CA ARG A 56 -11.88 -10.32 6.39
C ARG A 56 -13.09 -10.61 7.26
N ASN A 57 -13.49 -9.66 8.08
CA ASN A 57 -14.67 -9.84 8.92
C ASN A 57 -15.95 -9.37 8.26
N LEU A 58 -15.88 -8.93 7.02
CA LEU A 58 -17.09 -8.54 6.30
C LEU A 58 -17.89 -9.78 5.93
N PRO A 59 -19.24 -9.68 5.92
CA PRO A 59 -20.09 -10.82 5.56
C PRO A 59 -19.97 -11.23 4.11
#